data_bfdb584fef19d136d16ddac426ff22e3
#
_entry.id   bfdb584fef19d136d16ddac426ff22e3
#
_cell.length_a   1.000
_cell.length_b   1.000
_cell.length_c   1.000
_cell.angle_alpha   90.00
_cell.angle_beta   90.00
_cell.angle_gamma   90.00
#
_symmetry.space_group_name_H-M   'P 1'
#
loop_
_entity.id
_entity.type
_entity.pdbx_description
1 polymer ?
#
loop_
_entity_poly.entity_id
_entity_poly.type
_entity_poly.pdbx_seq_one_letter_code
_entity_poly.pdbx_strand_id
1 'polypeptide(L)'
;MFSNETKQIRQMLEKQNYVADSAIVMSVYLAKTLQKPLLVEGPAGVGKTEIAKVMAKALDTDLIRLQCYEGLDANMALYEWNYQRQLLHIKLEEGSDKSLAERESTIFSEDFLLKRPLLQAITHHKPPVLLIDELDRSDEEFESFLLEILSEWQITIPEIGSIRAKEKPYVILTSNRTRELSDAVRRRCFYLWMDYPDYEKELAIVRSKVPGIDLRLAKQICIFMELIREQKLEKVPGVAETLDWARSLVMLHQDHLDPEMVKATLGIVFKDRMDVEHIKDSLADFFDTVGVKIKEVPVK
;
A
#
# COMPACT_ATOMS: atom_id res chain seq x y z
N MET A 1 -10.01 -5.52 -26.55
CA MET A 1 -9.97 -4.12 -27.01
C MET A 1 -10.32 -3.24 -25.81
N PHE A 2 -9.37 -2.46 -25.29
CA PHE A 2 -9.63 -1.62 -24.10
C PHE A 2 -10.51 -0.42 -24.50
N SER A 3 -11.51 -0.11 -23.68
CA SER A 3 -12.35 1.08 -23.85
C SER A 3 -11.52 2.37 -23.68
N ASN A 4 -12.07 3.51 -24.15
CA ASN A 4 -11.39 4.80 -23.95
C ASN A 4 -11.15 5.09 -22.46
N GLU A 5 -12.02 4.61 -21.60
CA GLU A 5 -11.94 4.82 -20.14
C GLU A 5 -10.78 4.05 -19.51
N THR A 6 -10.51 2.79 -19.92
CA THR A 6 -9.34 2.05 -19.43
C THR A 6 -8.02 2.66 -19.90
N LYS A 7 -8.00 3.27 -21.11
CA LYS A 7 -6.83 4.05 -21.56
C LYS A 7 -6.61 5.29 -20.70
N GLN A 8 -7.68 5.96 -20.28
CA GLN A 8 -7.59 7.10 -19.35
C GLN A 8 -7.02 6.68 -18.00
N ILE A 9 -7.48 5.56 -17.44
CA ILE A 9 -6.92 5.03 -16.18
C ILE A 9 -5.42 4.73 -16.34
N ARG A 10 -5.01 4.08 -17.43
CA ARG A 10 -3.59 3.82 -17.70
C ARG A 10 -2.78 5.11 -17.72
N GLN A 11 -3.20 6.09 -18.52
CA GLN A 11 -2.51 7.40 -18.59
C GLN A 11 -2.47 8.13 -17.25
N MET A 12 -3.53 7.99 -16.47
CA MET A 12 -3.63 8.58 -15.13
C MET A 12 -2.57 7.98 -14.18
N LEU A 13 -2.38 6.66 -14.21
CA LEU A 13 -1.36 5.95 -13.42
C LEU A 13 0.05 6.27 -13.93
N GLU A 14 0.27 6.26 -15.25
CA GLU A 14 1.56 6.59 -15.88
C GLU A 14 2.04 8.02 -15.57
N LYS A 15 1.12 9.00 -15.53
CA LYS A 15 1.43 10.38 -15.12
C LYS A 15 1.97 10.47 -13.68
N GLN A 16 1.68 9.50 -12.85
CA GLN A 16 2.20 9.38 -11.48
C GLN A 16 3.45 8.48 -11.40
N ASN A 17 4.09 8.21 -12.55
CA ASN A 17 5.24 7.30 -12.64
C ASN A 17 4.96 5.90 -12.07
N TYR A 18 3.75 5.38 -12.33
CA TYR A 18 3.36 4.03 -11.93
C TYR A 18 3.22 3.12 -13.15
N VAL A 19 4.04 2.08 -13.18
CA VAL A 19 4.06 1.08 -14.27
C VAL A 19 2.96 0.07 -14.02
N ALA A 20 1.81 0.25 -14.69
CA ALA A 20 0.64 -0.60 -14.54
C ALA A 20 0.51 -1.57 -15.74
N ASP A 21 0.40 -2.86 -15.45
CA ASP A 21 -0.02 -3.85 -16.43
C ASP A 21 -1.54 -3.79 -16.68
N SER A 22 -2.00 -4.63 -17.61
CA SER A 22 -3.41 -4.63 -18.01
C SER A 22 -4.35 -5.10 -16.90
N ALA A 23 -3.89 -6.00 -16.03
CA ALA A 23 -4.69 -6.50 -14.90
C ALA A 23 -4.91 -5.40 -13.86
N ILE A 24 -3.86 -4.65 -13.51
CA ILE A 24 -3.93 -3.51 -12.59
C ILE A 24 -4.88 -2.44 -13.16
N VAL A 25 -4.69 -2.05 -14.42
CA VAL A 25 -5.54 -1.03 -15.07
C VAL A 25 -7.01 -1.42 -15.06
N MET A 26 -7.32 -2.68 -15.39
CA MET A 26 -8.69 -3.19 -15.42
C MET A 26 -9.30 -3.25 -14.02
N SER A 27 -8.54 -3.75 -13.04
CA SER A 27 -9.01 -3.86 -11.65
C SER A 27 -9.31 -2.49 -11.04
N VAL A 28 -8.42 -1.53 -11.24
CA VAL A 28 -8.61 -0.14 -10.78
C VAL A 28 -9.82 0.51 -11.48
N TYR A 29 -9.96 0.32 -12.79
CA TYR A 29 -11.10 0.82 -13.54
C TYR A 29 -12.43 0.28 -13.01
N LEU A 30 -12.53 -1.04 -12.83
CA LEU A 30 -13.74 -1.68 -12.36
C LEU A 30 -14.08 -1.31 -10.91
N ALA A 31 -13.07 -1.30 -10.03
CA ALA A 31 -13.23 -0.91 -8.64
C ALA A 31 -13.75 0.53 -8.52
N LYS A 32 -13.18 1.46 -9.30
CA LYS A 32 -13.60 2.85 -9.35
C LYS A 32 -15.04 2.98 -9.90
N THR A 33 -15.33 2.34 -11.03
CA THR A 33 -16.62 2.51 -11.74
C THR A 33 -17.78 1.88 -10.99
N LEU A 34 -17.57 0.71 -10.40
CA LEU A 34 -18.59 -0.04 -9.67
C LEU A 34 -18.60 0.27 -8.17
N GLN A 35 -17.72 1.15 -7.71
CA GLN A 35 -17.57 1.51 -6.28
C GLN A 35 -17.47 0.29 -5.36
N LYS A 36 -16.72 -0.73 -5.81
CA LYS A 36 -16.43 -1.92 -5.03
C LYS A 36 -15.00 -1.89 -4.49
N PRO A 37 -14.76 -2.40 -3.27
CA PRO A 37 -13.42 -2.55 -2.74
C PRO A 37 -12.55 -3.41 -3.67
N LEU A 38 -11.26 -3.08 -3.76
CA LEU A 38 -10.24 -3.85 -4.47
C LEU A 38 -9.32 -4.51 -3.45
N LEU A 39 -9.35 -5.83 -3.38
CA LEU A 39 -8.39 -6.62 -2.61
C LEU A 39 -7.17 -6.92 -3.48
N VAL A 40 -6.02 -6.46 -3.02
CA VAL A 40 -4.72 -6.66 -3.66
C VAL A 40 -3.89 -7.61 -2.80
N GLU A 41 -3.68 -8.83 -3.25
CA GLU A 41 -2.84 -9.82 -2.59
C GLU A 41 -1.54 -10.05 -3.36
N GLY A 42 -0.52 -10.51 -2.68
CA GLY A 42 0.78 -10.87 -3.28
C GLY A 42 1.92 -10.82 -2.28
N PRO A 43 3.15 -11.18 -2.68
CA PRO A 43 4.33 -11.13 -1.82
C PRO A 43 4.58 -9.75 -1.22
N ALA A 44 5.37 -9.68 -0.14
CA ALA A 44 5.81 -8.41 0.41
C ALA A 44 6.72 -7.66 -0.60
N GLY A 45 6.69 -6.33 -0.57
CA GLY A 45 7.61 -5.51 -1.39
C GLY A 45 7.26 -5.37 -2.87
N VAL A 46 6.16 -5.97 -3.38
CA VAL A 46 5.74 -5.84 -4.80
C VAL A 46 5.03 -4.53 -5.16
N GLY A 47 4.73 -3.69 -4.17
CA GLY A 47 4.13 -2.37 -4.41
C GLY A 47 2.61 -2.32 -4.29
N LYS A 48 1.96 -3.24 -3.55
CA LYS A 48 0.50 -3.26 -3.33
C LYS A 48 -0.04 -1.93 -2.79
N THR A 49 0.57 -1.42 -1.73
CA THR A 49 0.21 -0.14 -1.09
C THR A 49 0.38 1.07 -2.02
N GLU A 50 1.30 0.99 -2.99
CA GLU A 50 1.57 2.08 -3.94
C GLU A 50 0.37 2.36 -4.87
N ILE A 51 -0.46 1.35 -5.18
CA ILE A 51 -1.69 1.54 -5.98
C ILE A 51 -2.59 2.59 -5.33
N ALA A 52 -2.81 2.51 -4.02
CA ALA A 52 -3.66 3.45 -3.30
C ALA A 52 -3.10 4.88 -3.31
N LYS A 53 -1.78 5.02 -3.10
CA LYS A 53 -1.10 6.32 -3.16
C LYS A 53 -1.21 6.97 -4.53
N VAL A 54 -1.00 6.18 -5.57
CA VAL A 54 -1.07 6.64 -6.96
C VAL A 54 -2.51 6.99 -7.34
N MET A 55 -3.50 6.19 -6.91
CA MET A 55 -4.91 6.51 -7.12
C MET A 55 -5.31 7.82 -6.44
N ALA A 56 -4.92 8.04 -5.19
CA ALA A 56 -5.24 9.27 -4.48
C ALA A 56 -4.70 10.52 -5.22
N LYS A 57 -3.42 10.47 -5.62
CA LYS A 57 -2.79 11.54 -6.40
C LYS A 57 -3.47 11.75 -7.76
N ALA A 58 -3.79 10.65 -8.45
CA ALA A 58 -4.37 10.69 -9.78
C ALA A 58 -5.83 11.16 -9.79
N LEU A 59 -6.57 10.95 -8.70
CA LEU A 59 -7.93 11.43 -8.49
C LEU A 59 -7.99 12.80 -7.81
N ASP A 60 -6.83 13.37 -7.48
CA ASP A 60 -6.71 14.63 -6.74
C ASP A 60 -7.57 14.60 -5.46
N THR A 61 -7.37 13.56 -4.64
CA THR A 61 -8.07 13.35 -3.38
C THR A 61 -7.13 12.85 -2.29
N ASP A 62 -7.59 12.89 -1.03
CA ASP A 62 -6.79 12.46 0.09
C ASP A 62 -6.67 10.93 0.17
N LEU A 63 -5.49 10.49 0.63
CA LEU A 63 -5.25 9.10 1.01
C LEU A 63 -5.44 8.96 2.53
N ILE A 64 -6.42 8.19 2.92
CA ILE A 64 -6.63 7.81 4.32
C ILE A 64 -6.16 6.38 4.49
N ARG A 65 -5.18 6.15 5.39
CA ARG A 65 -4.59 4.84 5.62
C ARG A 65 -4.97 4.28 6.99
N LEU A 66 -5.49 3.07 6.99
CA LEU A 66 -5.64 2.22 8.16
C LEU A 66 -4.63 1.07 8.05
N GLN A 67 -3.60 1.09 8.89
CA GLN A 67 -2.66 -0.01 9.02
C GLN A 67 -3.22 -1.06 9.96
N CYS A 68 -3.41 -2.28 9.48
CA CYS A 68 -3.84 -3.39 10.33
C CYS A 68 -2.66 -4.01 11.08
N TYR A 69 -2.91 -4.44 12.30
CA TYR A 69 -1.97 -5.13 13.18
C TYR A 69 -2.74 -6.03 14.14
N GLU A 70 -2.05 -6.97 14.76
CA GLU A 70 -2.63 -7.89 15.74
C GLU A 70 -3.22 -7.15 16.94
N GLY A 71 -4.50 -7.41 17.27
CA GLY A 71 -5.23 -6.73 18.32
C GLY A 71 -5.82 -5.36 17.94
N LEU A 72 -5.88 -5.03 16.64
CA LEU A 72 -6.62 -3.86 16.16
C LEU A 72 -8.12 -4.08 16.40
N ASP A 73 -8.73 -3.27 17.25
CA ASP A 73 -10.17 -3.29 17.50
C ASP A 73 -10.94 -2.21 16.71
N ALA A 74 -12.26 -2.34 16.71
CA ALA A 74 -13.16 -1.44 16.01
C ALA A 74 -13.02 0.02 16.47
N ASN A 75 -12.84 0.26 17.77
CA ASN A 75 -12.74 1.63 18.30
C ASN A 75 -11.49 2.33 17.81
N MET A 76 -10.34 1.60 17.77
CA MET A 76 -9.08 2.14 17.25
C MET A 76 -9.15 2.51 15.77
N ALA A 77 -10.06 1.89 15.02
CA ALA A 77 -10.25 2.17 13.60
C ALA A 77 -11.32 3.24 13.33
N LEU A 78 -12.30 3.43 14.24
CA LEU A 78 -13.44 4.31 14.05
C LEU A 78 -13.24 5.69 14.63
N TYR A 79 -13.23 5.79 15.97
CA TYR A 79 -13.14 7.05 16.68
C TYR A 79 -12.64 6.84 18.11
N GLU A 80 -12.29 7.95 18.72
CA GLU A 80 -11.94 8.03 20.13
C GLU A 80 -12.47 9.37 20.68
N TRP A 81 -12.98 9.35 21.89
CA TRP A 81 -13.34 10.60 22.57
C TRP A 81 -12.09 11.32 23.08
N ASN A 82 -11.99 12.62 22.83
CA ASN A 82 -10.93 13.45 23.39
C ASN A 82 -11.22 13.78 24.86
N TYR A 83 -11.07 12.79 25.73
CA TYR A 83 -11.35 12.91 27.16
C TYR A 83 -10.64 14.09 27.84
N GLN A 84 -9.39 14.37 27.41
CA GLN A 84 -8.64 15.50 27.98
C GLN A 84 -9.32 16.84 27.66
N ARG A 85 -9.78 17.01 26.43
CA ARG A 85 -10.49 18.20 25.99
C ARG A 85 -11.87 18.30 26.63
N GLN A 86 -12.58 17.17 26.79
CA GLN A 86 -13.86 17.10 27.51
C GLN A 86 -13.69 17.53 28.97
N LEU A 87 -12.69 16.99 29.69
CA LEU A 87 -12.39 17.36 31.06
C LEU A 87 -12.04 18.83 31.23
N LEU A 88 -11.24 19.37 30.32
CA LEU A 88 -10.89 20.79 30.30
C LEU A 88 -12.15 21.65 30.10
N HIS A 89 -13.00 21.26 29.14
CA HIS A 89 -14.26 21.99 28.88
C HIS A 89 -15.19 21.98 30.05
N ILE A 90 -15.38 20.83 30.71
CA ILE A 90 -16.19 20.71 31.93
C ILE A 90 -15.69 21.69 33.02
N LYS A 91 -14.38 21.74 33.25
CA LYS A 91 -13.78 22.65 34.23
C LYS A 91 -13.94 24.13 33.86
N LEU A 92 -13.87 24.48 32.59
CA LEU A 92 -14.09 25.87 32.15
C LEU A 92 -15.55 26.29 32.24
N GLU A 93 -16.49 25.36 32.19
CA GLU A 93 -17.92 25.61 32.33
C GLU A 93 -18.42 25.48 33.79
N GLU A 94 -17.54 25.22 34.77
CA GLU A 94 -17.90 25.31 36.21
C GLU A 94 -18.37 26.72 36.53
N GLY A 95 -19.65 26.83 36.91
CA GLY A 95 -20.31 28.13 37.19
C GLY A 95 -21.12 28.71 36.01
N SER A 96 -21.25 28.04 34.90
CA SER A 96 -22.16 28.45 33.81
C SER A 96 -23.63 28.09 34.17
N ASP A 97 -24.56 28.88 33.66
CA ASP A 97 -26.02 28.66 33.87
C ASP A 97 -26.63 27.58 32.97
N LYS A 98 -25.80 26.83 32.23
CA LYS A 98 -26.27 25.74 31.34
C LYS A 98 -26.80 24.56 32.15
N SER A 99 -27.88 23.95 31.67
CA SER A 99 -28.44 22.72 32.23
C SER A 99 -27.49 21.52 32.04
N LEU A 100 -27.65 20.47 32.84
CA LEU A 100 -26.88 19.22 32.69
C LEU A 100 -27.00 18.64 31.29
N ALA A 101 -28.20 18.60 30.72
CA ALA A 101 -28.45 18.06 29.38
C ALA A 101 -27.72 18.87 28.28
N GLU A 102 -27.67 20.20 28.40
CA GLU A 102 -26.90 21.04 27.46
C GLU A 102 -25.39 20.80 27.56
N ARG A 103 -24.87 20.61 28.77
CA ARG A 103 -23.44 20.28 28.98
C ARG A 103 -23.10 18.90 28.43
N GLU A 104 -23.93 17.87 28.69
CA GLU A 104 -23.75 16.54 28.13
C GLU A 104 -23.78 16.54 26.59
N SER A 105 -24.77 17.20 25.99
CA SER A 105 -24.85 17.30 24.53
C SER A 105 -23.65 18.03 23.91
N THR A 106 -23.05 18.96 24.65
CA THR A 106 -21.86 19.67 24.21
C THR A 106 -20.60 18.75 24.23
N ILE A 107 -20.35 18.08 25.36
CA ILE A 107 -19.14 17.25 25.53
C ILE A 107 -19.16 15.99 24.68
N PHE A 108 -20.32 15.49 24.29
CA PHE A 108 -20.49 14.36 23.34
C PHE A 108 -20.86 14.83 21.95
N SER A 109 -20.39 16.02 21.55
CA SER A 109 -20.53 16.51 20.18
C SER A 109 -19.33 16.09 19.29
N GLU A 110 -19.48 16.27 17.99
CA GLU A 110 -18.39 16.00 17.02
C GLU A 110 -17.10 16.79 17.30
N ASP A 111 -17.17 17.91 18.00
CA ASP A 111 -16.02 18.74 18.37
C ASP A 111 -15.04 18.03 19.31
N PHE A 112 -15.52 17.08 20.07
CA PHE A 112 -14.72 16.27 21.00
C PHE A 112 -14.38 14.87 20.44
N LEU A 113 -14.82 14.58 19.21
CA LEU A 113 -14.59 13.30 18.56
C LEU A 113 -13.28 13.30 17.78
N LEU A 114 -12.36 12.43 18.16
CA LEU A 114 -11.14 12.16 17.39
C LEU A 114 -11.49 11.13 16.31
N LYS A 115 -11.68 11.60 15.07
CA LYS A 115 -12.00 10.74 13.96
C LYS A 115 -10.78 9.88 13.60
N ARG A 116 -10.93 8.58 13.67
CA ARG A 116 -9.95 7.58 13.22
C ARG A 116 -10.18 7.25 11.72
N PRO A 117 -9.29 6.51 11.05
CA PRO A 117 -9.30 6.40 9.60
C PRO A 117 -10.65 6.04 8.95
N LEU A 118 -11.41 5.12 9.56
CA LEU A 118 -12.70 4.73 8.96
C LEU A 118 -13.74 5.86 9.06
N LEU A 119 -13.85 6.53 10.20
CA LEU A 119 -14.76 7.66 10.34
C LEU A 119 -14.30 8.86 9.52
N GLN A 120 -12.97 9.11 9.43
CA GLN A 120 -12.42 10.13 8.54
C GLN A 120 -12.85 9.89 7.08
N ALA A 121 -12.75 8.64 6.61
CA ALA A 121 -13.12 8.30 5.25
C ALA A 121 -14.61 8.50 4.96
N ILE A 122 -15.49 8.16 5.92
CA ILE A 122 -16.95 8.31 5.80
C ILE A 122 -17.37 9.79 5.85
N THR A 123 -16.73 10.59 6.70
CA THR A 123 -17.10 12.01 6.89
C THR A 123 -16.34 12.97 5.98
N HIS A 124 -15.51 12.45 5.07
CA HIS A 124 -14.72 13.27 4.17
C HIS A 124 -15.61 14.06 3.20
N HIS A 125 -15.20 15.28 2.87
CA HIS A 125 -15.98 16.19 2.01
C HIS A 125 -15.94 15.81 0.52
N LYS A 126 -14.97 15.01 0.10
CA LYS A 126 -14.75 14.48 -1.25
C LYS A 126 -14.39 12.99 -1.12
N PRO A 127 -14.78 12.11 -2.06
CA PRO A 127 -14.45 10.68 -1.95
C PRO A 127 -12.95 10.46 -1.79
N PRO A 128 -12.45 10.05 -0.63
CA PRO A 128 -11.03 9.77 -0.45
C PRO A 128 -10.68 8.38 -0.99
N VAL A 129 -9.39 8.09 -1.10
CA VAL A 129 -8.91 6.72 -1.21
C VAL A 129 -8.66 6.18 0.21
N LEU A 130 -9.43 5.18 0.62
CA LEU A 130 -9.24 4.46 1.87
C LEU A 130 -8.37 3.23 1.61
N LEU A 131 -7.17 3.23 2.17
CA LEU A 131 -6.26 2.10 2.15
C LEU A 131 -6.35 1.36 3.48
N ILE A 132 -6.79 0.11 3.43
CA ILE A 132 -6.74 -0.83 4.56
C ILE A 132 -5.57 -1.76 4.30
N ASP A 133 -4.46 -1.49 4.98
CA ASP A 133 -3.16 -2.07 4.67
C ASP A 133 -2.84 -3.26 5.59
N GLU A 134 -2.36 -4.36 5.01
CA GLU A 134 -2.03 -5.62 5.69
C GLU A 134 -3.22 -6.22 6.49
N LEU A 135 -4.39 -6.32 5.86
CA LEU A 135 -5.62 -6.83 6.51
C LEU A 135 -5.44 -8.25 7.08
N ASP A 136 -4.57 -9.05 6.49
CA ASP A 136 -4.19 -10.37 6.97
C ASP A 136 -3.49 -10.38 8.36
N ARG A 137 -3.19 -9.21 8.91
CA ARG A 137 -2.67 -9.05 10.29
C ARG A 137 -3.73 -8.77 11.35
N SER A 138 -4.95 -8.45 10.94
CA SER A 138 -6.09 -8.32 11.87
C SER A 138 -6.72 -9.69 12.12
N ASP A 139 -7.65 -9.77 13.07
CA ASP A 139 -8.43 -10.97 13.35
C ASP A 139 -9.73 -11.02 12.53
N GLU A 140 -10.48 -12.13 12.64
CA GLU A 140 -11.76 -12.32 11.94
C GLU A 140 -12.87 -11.42 12.51
N GLU A 141 -12.78 -11.01 13.77
CA GLU A 141 -13.75 -10.10 14.40
C GLU A 141 -13.67 -8.73 13.74
N PHE A 142 -12.45 -8.23 13.54
CA PHE A 142 -12.22 -6.98 12.82
C PHE A 142 -12.66 -7.07 11.35
N GLU A 143 -12.42 -8.20 10.66
CA GLU A 143 -12.93 -8.39 9.30
C GLU A 143 -14.47 -8.31 9.24
N SER A 144 -15.16 -8.94 10.19
CA SER A 144 -16.62 -8.93 10.26
C SER A 144 -17.16 -7.52 10.48
N PHE A 145 -16.55 -6.77 11.39
CA PHE A 145 -16.84 -5.36 11.63
C PHE A 145 -16.61 -4.50 10.37
N LEU A 146 -15.48 -4.70 9.70
CA LEU A 146 -15.16 -3.98 8.47
C LEU A 146 -16.17 -4.24 7.37
N LEU A 147 -16.69 -5.48 7.26
CA LEU A 147 -17.71 -5.85 6.27
C LEU A 147 -19.02 -5.10 6.46
N GLU A 148 -19.44 -4.86 7.71
CA GLU A 148 -20.63 -4.07 8.01
C GLU A 148 -20.47 -2.64 7.48
N ILE A 149 -19.35 -2.00 7.81
CA ILE A 149 -19.04 -0.64 7.36
C ILE A 149 -18.96 -0.54 5.84
N LEU A 150 -18.22 -1.44 5.20
CA LEU A 150 -18.03 -1.42 3.74
C LEU A 150 -19.32 -1.71 2.97
N SER A 151 -20.31 -2.36 3.58
CA SER A 151 -21.60 -2.65 2.96
C SER A 151 -22.52 -1.43 2.98
N GLU A 152 -22.63 -0.76 4.11
CA GLU A 152 -23.62 0.30 4.33
C GLU A 152 -23.03 1.72 4.29
N TRP A 153 -21.72 1.85 4.46
CA TRP A 153 -21.02 3.15 4.55
C TRP A 153 -21.62 4.04 5.65
N GLN A 154 -21.98 3.40 6.73
CA GLN A 154 -22.59 4.01 7.89
C GLN A 154 -21.91 3.52 9.16
N ILE A 155 -21.80 4.41 10.14
CA ILE A 155 -21.32 4.12 11.49
C ILE A 155 -22.32 4.70 12.48
N THR A 156 -22.65 3.93 13.50
CA THR A 156 -23.49 4.42 14.60
C THR A 156 -22.63 4.67 15.82
N ILE A 157 -22.63 5.93 16.30
CA ILE A 157 -21.99 6.37 17.54
C ILE A 157 -23.11 6.57 18.54
N PRO A 158 -23.12 5.86 19.69
CA PRO A 158 -24.25 5.87 20.61
C PRO A 158 -24.71 7.28 21.02
N GLU A 159 -23.78 8.20 21.24
CA GLU A 159 -24.07 9.56 21.76
C GLU A 159 -24.43 10.56 20.63
N ILE A 160 -24.02 10.31 19.40
CA ILE A 160 -24.21 11.21 18.24
C ILE A 160 -25.30 10.69 17.29
N GLY A 161 -25.48 9.36 17.24
CA GLY A 161 -26.34 8.70 16.28
C GLY A 161 -25.60 8.17 15.05
N SER A 162 -26.34 7.92 13.96
CA SER A 162 -25.79 7.30 12.76
C SER A 162 -25.20 8.33 11.80
N ILE A 163 -23.94 8.16 11.46
CA ILE A 163 -23.20 8.95 10.49
C ILE A 163 -23.07 8.12 9.21
N ARG A 164 -23.55 8.66 8.10
CA ARG A 164 -23.48 7.98 6.78
C ARG A 164 -22.63 8.77 5.80
N ALA A 165 -21.85 8.07 5.00
CA ALA A 165 -21.06 8.67 3.94
C ALA A 165 -21.98 9.36 2.90
N LYS A 166 -21.68 10.61 2.57
CA LYS A 166 -22.34 11.33 1.48
C LYS A 166 -21.93 10.74 0.14
N GLU A 167 -20.65 10.44 0.00
CA GLU A 167 -20.05 9.79 -1.15
C GLU A 167 -19.14 8.65 -0.70
N LYS A 168 -19.19 7.51 -1.39
CA LYS A 168 -18.42 6.33 -0.99
C LYS A 168 -16.93 6.53 -1.29
N PRO A 169 -16.04 6.23 -0.34
CA PRO A 169 -14.60 6.19 -0.59
C PRO A 169 -14.23 5.16 -1.66
N TYR A 170 -13.09 5.36 -2.33
CA TYR A 170 -12.45 4.32 -3.11
C TYR A 170 -11.63 3.44 -2.17
N VAL A 171 -11.95 2.16 -2.06
CA VAL A 171 -11.32 1.27 -1.07
C VAL A 171 -10.34 0.32 -1.72
N ILE A 172 -9.14 0.27 -1.14
CA ILE A 172 -8.11 -0.71 -1.47
C ILE A 172 -7.74 -1.44 -0.17
N LEU A 173 -7.83 -2.76 -0.22
CA LEU A 173 -7.36 -3.64 0.83
C LEU A 173 -6.08 -4.32 0.35
N THR A 174 -5.08 -4.45 1.21
CA THR A 174 -3.87 -5.22 0.89
C THR A 174 -3.71 -6.40 1.83
N SER A 175 -3.09 -7.48 1.33
CA SER A 175 -2.76 -8.67 2.09
C SER A 175 -1.45 -9.28 1.59
N ASN A 176 -0.59 -9.73 2.50
CA ASN A 176 0.60 -10.50 2.21
C ASN A 176 0.34 -12.02 2.29
N ARG A 177 -0.92 -12.41 2.55
CA ARG A 177 -1.33 -13.80 2.77
C ARG A 177 -0.60 -14.51 3.91
N THR A 178 -0.28 -13.79 4.98
CA THR A 178 0.25 -14.41 6.21
C THR A 178 -0.79 -15.32 6.86
N ARG A 179 -2.07 -15.01 6.67
CA ARG A 179 -3.23 -15.89 6.85
C ARG A 179 -4.24 -15.71 5.72
N GLU A 180 -5.16 -16.62 5.59
CA GLU A 180 -6.29 -16.45 4.66
C GLU A 180 -7.32 -15.47 5.21
N LEU A 181 -7.79 -14.57 4.36
CA LEU A 181 -8.92 -13.70 4.67
C LEU A 181 -10.24 -14.47 4.54
N SER A 182 -11.24 -14.07 5.31
CA SER A 182 -12.56 -14.70 5.28
C SER A 182 -13.18 -14.64 3.88
N ASP A 183 -13.93 -15.69 3.53
CA ASP A 183 -14.72 -15.73 2.29
C ASP A 183 -15.67 -14.54 2.16
N ALA A 184 -16.17 -14.03 3.28
CA ALA A 184 -17.07 -12.90 3.31
C ALA A 184 -16.43 -11.62 2.80
N VAL A 185 -15.17 -11.34 3.17
CA VAL A 185 -14.38 -10.22 2.63
C VAL A 185 -14.10 -10.43 1.15
N ARG A 186 -13.61 -11.61 0.77
CA ARG A 186 -13.23 -11.92 -0.62
C ARG A 186 -14.39 -11.74 -1.59
N ARG A 187 -15.60 -12.21 -1.24
CA ARG A 187 -16.81 -12.10 -2.09
C ARG A 187 -17.30 -10.66 -2.30
N ARG A 188 -16.97 -9.74 -1.39
CA ARG A 188 -17.35 -8.34 -1.50
C ARG A 188 -16.37 -7.49 -2.29
N CYS A 189 -15.16 -8.00 -2.54
CA CYS A 189 -14.07 -7.29 -3.22
C CYS A 189 -13.91 -7.75 -4.67
N PHE A 190 -13.40 -6.87 -5.52
CA PHE A 190 -12.64 -7.31 -6.68
C PHE A 190 -11.29 -7.83 -6.22
N TYR A 191 -10.73 -8.77 -6.95
CA TYR A 191 -9.49 -9.44 -6.60
C TYR A 191 -8.39 -9.13 -7.61
N LEU A 192 -7.21 -8.78 -7.10
CA LEU A 192 -6.00 -8.59 -7.89
C LEU A 192 -4.84 -9.31 -7.20
N TRP A 193 -4.25 -10.28 -7.87
CA TRP A 193 -2.96 -10.83 -7.47
C TRP A 193 -1.84 -10.00 -8.08
N MET A 194 -0.90 -9.55 -7.26
CA MET A 194 0.35 -8.90 -7.70
C MET A 194 1.52 -9.80 -7.38
N ASP A 195 2.19 -10.29 -8.42
CA ASP A 195 3.43 -11.03 -8.30
C ASP A 195 4.65 -10.12 -8.44
N TYR A 196 5.85 -10.69 -8.25
CA TYR A 196 7.07 -9.99 -8.63
C TYR A 196 6.99 -9.61 -10.12
N PRO A 197 7.47 -8.41 -10.48
CA PRO A 197 7.49 -8.01 -11.89
C PRO A 197 8.47 -8.89 -12.68
N ASP A 198 8.16 -9.10 -13.95
CA ASP A 198 9.13 -9.59 -14.92
C ASP A 198 10.25 -8.54 -15.16
N TYR A 199 11.30 -8.96 -15.83
CA TYR A 199 12.45 -8.10 -16.15
C TYR A 199 12.06 -6.77 -16.80
N GLU A 200 11.18 -6.78 -17.80
CA GLU A 200 10.79 -5.58 -18.55
C GLU A 200 10.02 -4.59 -17.67
N LYS A 201 9.10 -5.09 -16.88
CA LYS A 201 8.33 -4.27 -15.93
C LYS A 201 9.22 -3.72 -14.82
N GLU A 202 10.13 -4.53 -14.27
CA GLU A 202 11.04 -4.08 -13.22
C GLU A 202 12.01 -3.04 -13.74
N LEU A 203 12.55 -3.22 -14.94
CA LEU A 203 13.40 -2.21 -15.60
C LEU A 203 12.67 -0.90 -15.83
N ALA A 204 11.40 -0.96 -16.26
CA ALA A 204 10.58 0.24 -16.41
C ALA A 204 10.33 0.94 -15.05
N ILE A 205 10.10 0.18 -13.97
CA ILE A 205 9.94 0.71 -12.61
C ILE A 205 11.23 1.37 -12.15
N VAL A 206 12.37 0.70 -12.25
CA VAL A 206 13.68 1.22 -11.83
C VAL A 206 13.98 2.53 -12.56
N ARG A 207 13.84 2.57 -13.88
CA ARG A 207 14.06 3.79 -14.68
C ARG A 207 13.13 4.95 -14.32
N SER A 208 11.88 4.64 -14.00
CA SER A 208 10.88 5.64 -13.60
C SER A 208 11.11 6.19 -12.18
N LYS A 209 11.60 5.35 -11.25
CA LYS A 209 11.70 5.68 -9.81
C LYS A 209 13.11 6.07 -9.37
N VAL A 210 14.13 5.84 -10.20
CA VAL A 210 15.54 6.17 -9.91
C VAL A 210 16.09 7.11 -11.01
N PRO A 211 15.86 8.43 -10.88
CA PRO A 211 16.35 9.40 -11.87
C PRO A 211 17.86 9.35 -11.98
N GLY A 212 18.38 9.40 -13.21
CA GLY A 212 19.82 9.44 -13.47
C GLY A 212 20.55 8.10 -13.40
N ILE A 213 19.85 6.98 -13.18
CA ILE A 213 20.47 5.67 -13.22
C ILE A 213 20.99 5.36 -14.64
N ASP A 214 22.23 4.86 -14.75
CA ASP A 214 22.78 4.36 -16.00
C ASP A 214 21.97 3.14 -16.50
N LEU A 215 21.72 3.09 -17.82
CA LEU A 215 20.90 2.04 -18.41
C LEU A 215 21.54 0.64 -18.25
N ARG A 216 22.88 0.56 -18.33
CA ARG A 216 23.61 -0.70 -18.14
C ARG A 216 23.45 -1.18 -16.70
N LEU A 217 23.64 -0.29 -15.73
CA LEU A 217 23.46 -0.60 -14.32
C LEU A 217 22.02 -1.06 -14.03
N ALA A 218 21.01 -0.32 -14.54
CA ALA A 218 19.60 -0.68 -14.35
C ALA A 218 19.29 -2.09 -14.89
N LYS A 219 19.77 -2.42 -16.10
CA LYS A 219 19.62 -3.76 -16.70
C LYS A 219 20.28 -4.83 -15.85
N GLN A 220 21.51 -4.59 -15.38
CA GLN A 220 22.25 -5.55 -14.56
C GLN A 220 21.54 -5.82 -13.23
N ILE A 221 21.05 -4.77 -12.57
CA ILE A 221 20.27 -4.88 -11.33
C ILE A 221 19.03 -5.76 -11.56
N CYS A 222 18.24 -5.48 -12.58
CA CYS A 222 17.01 -6.23 -12.83
C CYS A 222 17.27 -7.70 -13.16
N ILE A 223 18.29 -8.01 -13.96
CA ILE A 223 18.69 -9.39 -14.25
C ILE A 223 19.16 -10.10 -12.96
N PHE A 224 19.99 -9.42 -12.16
CA PHE A 224 20.47 -9.96 -10.90
C PHE A 224 19.33 -10.26 -9.93
N MET A 225 18.34 -9.35 -9.81
CA MET A 225 17.17 -9.52 -8.95
C MET A 225 16.27 -10.66 -9.44
N GLU A 226 16.07 -10.81 -10.75
CA GLU A 226 15.32 -11.93 -11.35
C GLU A 226 15.97 -13.28 -10.98
N LEU A 227 17.29 -13.42 -11.19
CA LEU A 227 18.05 -14.62 -10.84
C LEU A 227 18.01 -14.96 -9.36
N ILE A 228 18.08 -13.94 -8.51
CA ILE A 228 18.01 -14.10 -7.05
C ILE A 228 16.66 -14.63 -6.61
N ARG A 229 15.56 -14.14 -7.19
CA ARG A 229 14.20 -14.59 -6.85
C ARG A 229 13.93 -16.04 -7.26
N GLU A 230 14.72 -16.59 -8.16
CA GLU A 230 14.69 -18.02 -8.51
C GLU A 230 15.39 -18.91 -7.48
N GLN A 231 16.17 -18.31 -6.56
CA GLN A 231 16.86 -19.05 -5.52
C GLN A 231 15.94 -19.39 -4.35
N LYS A 232 16.32 -20.43 -3.61
CA LYS A 232 15.63 -20.80 -2.36
C LYS A 232 16.14 -19.91 -1.23
N LEU A 233 15.39 -18.84 -0.95
CA LEU A 233 15.69 -17.86 0.07
C LEU A 233 14.67 -17.90 1.22
N GLU A 234 15.11 -17.55 2.42
CA GLU A 234 14.22 -17.33 3.58
C GLU A 234 13.34 -16.08 3.37
N LYS A 235 13.93 -15.03 2.78
CA LYS A 235 13.23 -13.77 2.47
C LYS A 235 13.53 -13.30 1.05
N VAL A 236 12.61 -13.59 0.16
CA VAL A 236 12.73 -13.17 -1.24
C VAL A 236 12.63 -11.63 -1.33
N PRO A 237 13.62 -10.95 -1.93
CA PRO A 237 13.61 -9.49 -2.05
C PRO A 237 12.57 -8.99 -3.06
N GLY A 238 11.82 -7.96 -2.66
CA GLY A 238 10.81 -7.32 -3.49
C GLY A 238 11.35 -6.16 -4.33
N VAL A 239 10.44 -5.47 -5.00
CA VAL A 239 10.75 -4.26 -5.79
C VAL A 239 11.27 -3.11 -4.92
N ALA A 240 10.84 -3.04 -3.66
CA ALA A 240 11.32 -2.03 -2.74
C ALA A 240 12.83 -2.15 -2.52
N GLU A 241 13.33 -3.38 -2.27
CA GLU A 241 14.74 -3.67 -2.11
C GLU A 241 15.51 -3.39 -3.41
N THR A 242 14.95 -3.72 -4.57
CA THR A 242 15.55 -3.38 -5.88
C THR A 242 15.75 -1.86 -6.02
N LEU A 243 14.72 -1.07 -5.68
CA LEU A 243 14.78 0.39 -5.78
C LEU A 243 15.77 1.00 -4.78
N ASP A 244 15.81 0.49 -3.56
CA ASP A 244 16.74 0.98 -2.54
C ASP A 244 18.19 0.65 -2.91
N TRP A 245 18.42 -0.55 -3.45
CA TRP A 245 19.74 -0.91 -3.95
C TRP A 245 20.16 -0.09 -5.15
N ALA A 246 19.28 0.09 -6.15
CA ALA A 246 19.54 0.93 -7.31
C ALA A 246 19.89 2.38 -6.92
N ARG A 247 19.13 2.99 -5.99
CA ARG A 247 19.43 4.33 -5.47
C ARG A 247 20.79 4.38 -4.77
N SER A 248 21.10 3.36 -3.97
CA SER A 248 22.38 3.28 -3.25
C SER A 248 23.56 3.19 -4.21
N LEU A 249 23.45 2.37 -5.27
CA LEU A 249 24.50 2.25 -6.29
C LEU A 249 24.68 3.55 -7.08
N VAL A 250 23.63 4.26 -7.42
CA VAL A 250 23.71 5.61 -8.04
C VAL A 250 24.41 6.59 -7.10
N MET A 251 24.09 6.59 -5.81
CA MET A 251 24.79 7.46 -4.82
C MET A 251 26.26 7.12 -4.67
N LEU A 252 26.64 5.86 -4.91
CA LEU A 252 28.03 5.38 -4.92
C LEU A 252 28.72 5.58 -6.28
N HIS A 253 28.08 6.35 -7.19
CA HIS A 253 28.59 6.67 -8.52
C HIS A 253 28.92 5.44 -9.38
N GLN A 254 28.15 4.36 -9.22
CA GLN A 254 28.34 3.14 -10.03
C GLN A 254 27.57 3.28 -11.34
N ASP A 255 28.18 2.82 -12.45
CA ASP A 255 27.58 2.74 -13.79
C ASP A 255 27.36 1.29 -14.25
N HIS A 256 27.88 0.32 -13.48
CA HIS A 256 27.72 -1.12 -13.67
C HIS A 256 27.82 -1.86 -12.35
N LEU A 257 27.39 -3.14 -12.33
CA LEU A 257 27.60 -4.01 -11.16
C LEU A 257 29.04 -4.52 -11.15
N ASP A 258 29.75 -4.16 -10.10
CA ASP A 258 31.07 -4.68 -9.73
C ASP A 258 30.92 -5.73 -8.61
N PRO A 259 31.63 -6.90 -8.67
CA PRO A 259 31.51 -7.96 -7.66
C PRO A 259 31.79 -7.52 -6.23
N GLU A 260 32.82 -6.70 -6.01
CA GLU A 260 33.15 -6.22 -4.66
C GLU A 260 32.11 -5.25 -4.13
N MET A 261 31.59 -4.38 -5.02
CA MET A 261 30.51 -3.46 -4.66
C MET A 261 29.21 -4.21 -4.34
N VAL A 262 28.85 -5.22 -5.14
CA VAL A 262 27.69 -6.08 -4.85
C VAL A 262 27.85 -6.73 -3.50
N LYS A 263 29.01 -7.37 -3.23
CA LYS A 263 29.31 -8.02 -1.95
C LYS A 263 29.19 -7.07 -0.76
N ALA A 264 29.64 -5.83 -0.91
CA ALA A 264 29.58 -4.81 0.14
C ALA A 264 28.13 -4.30 0.39
N THR A 265 27.25 -4.40 -0.61
CA THR A 265 25.88 -3.84 -0.56
C THR A 265 24.78 -4.90 -0.44
N LEU A 266 25.09 -6.20 -0.35
CA LEU A 266 24.10 -7.28 -0.24
C LEU A 266 23.11 -7.07 0.93
N GLY A 267 23.53 -6.47 2.03
CA GLY A 267 22.66 -6.16 3.18
C GLY A 267 21.56 -5.13 2.89
N ILE A 268 21.63 -4.43 1.74
CA ILE A 268 20.52 -3.58 1.27
C ILE A 268 19.41 -4.44 0.67
N VAL A 269 19.78 -5.48 -0.08
CA VAL A 269 18.87 -6.39 -0.77
C VAL A 269 18.32 -7.45 0.19
N PHE A 270 19.20 -8.13 0.93
CA PHE A 270 18.82 -9.25 1.80
C PHE A 270 18.63 -8.80 3.25
N LYS A 271 17.59 -9.32 3.89
CA LYS A 271 17.23 -9.03 5.29
C LYS A 271 17.39 -10.26 6.20
N ASP A 272 18.05 -11.29 5.69
CA ASP A 272 18.42 -12.49 6.44
C ASP A 272 19.90 -12.80 6.27
N ARG A 273 20.54 -13.26 7.36
CA ARG A 273 21.98 -13.56 7.35
C ARG A 273 22.31 -14.77 6.47
N MET A 274 21.47 -15.80 6.53
CA MET A 274 21.72 -17.03 5.77
C MET A 274 21.62 -16.76 4.27
N ASP A 275 20.64 -15.92 3.87
CA ASP A 275 20.49 -15.49 2.48
C ASP A 275 21.73 -14.71 1.99
N VAL A 276 22.27 -13.80 2.82
CA VAL A 276 23.50 -13.05 2.49
C VAL A 276 24.70 -13.98 2.30
N GLU A 277 24.88 -14.95 3.19
CA GLU A 277 25.99 -15.91 3.12
C GLU A 277 25.83 -16.81 1.87
N HIS A 278 24.63 -17.35 1.63
CA HIS A 278 24.32 -18.19 0.48
C HIS A 278 24.62 -17.49 -0.87
N ILE A 279 24.19 -16.23 -0.99
CA ILE A 279 24.43 -15.47 -2.23
C ILE A 279 25.91 -15.08 -2.39
N LYS A 280 26.62 -14.76 -1.30
CA LYS A 280 28.07 -14.49 -1.37
C LYS A 280 28.85 -15.63 -1.98
N ASP A 281 28.50 -16.86 -1.62
CA ASP A 281 29.21 -18.06 -2.12
C ASP A 281 28.91 -18.33 -3.61
N SER A 282 27.77 -17.88 -4.11
CA SER A 282 27.30 -18.06 -5.49
C SER A 282 27.53 -16.86 -6.41
N LEU A 283 28.14 -15.77 -5.91
CA LEU A 283 28.26 -14.50 -6.65
C LEU A 283 28.96 -14.64 -8.00
N ALA A 284 30.00 -15.48 -8.11
CA ALA A 284 30.73 -15.69 -9.36
C ALA A 284 29.80 -16.23 -10.46
N ASP A 285 28.99 -17.24 -10.15
CA ASP A 285 28.04 -17.85 -11.08
C ASP A 285 26.96 -16.84 -11.53
N PHE A 286 26.51 -15.97 -10.60
CA PHE A 286 25.55 -14.90 -10.93
C PHE A 286 26.16 -13.88 -11.90
N PHE A 287 27.42 -13.47 -11.70
CA PHE A 287 28.06 -12.52 -12.59
C PHE A 287 28.28 -13.07 -13.99
N ASP A 288 28.66 -14.34 -14.10
CA ASP A 288 28.78 -15.01 -15.41
C ASP A 288 27.44 -15.03 -16.13
N THR A 289 26.36 -15.40 -15.42
CA THR A 289 24.99 -15.43 -15.98
C THR A 289 24.48 -14.04 -16.36
N VAL A 290 24.67 -13.03 -15.52
CA VAL A 290 24.32 -11.63 -15.81
C VAL A 290 25.06 -11.14 -17.05
N GLY A 291 26.35 -11.45 -17.18
CA GLY A 291 27.16 -11.09 -18.35
C GLY A 291 26.66 -11.72 -19.65
N VAL A 292 26.16 -12.95 -19.62
CA VAL A 292 25.58 -13.63 -20.79
C VAL A 292 24.21 -13.03 -21.13
N LYS A 293 23.30 -12.91 -20.16
CA LYS A 293 21.95 -12.36 -20.38
C LYS A 293 21.96 -10.92 -20.92
N ILE A 294 22.93 -10.08 -20.51
CA ILE A 294 23.05 -8.71 -21.04
C ILE A 294 23.38 -8.70 -22.54
N LYS A 295 24.17 -9.67 -23.02
CA LYS A 295 24.49 -9.78 -24.43
C LYS A 295 23.31 -10.24 -25.30
N GLU A 296 22.37 -10.95 -24.70
CA GLU A 296 21.16 -11.48 -25.35
C GLU A 296 20.01 -10.47 -25.41
N VAL A 297 20.00 -9.47 -24.53
CA VAL A 297 18.94 -8.44 -24.53
C VAL A 297 19.21 -7.42 -25.64
N PRO A 298 18.37 -7.31 -26.67
CA PRO A 298 18.56 -6.36 -27.76
C PRO A 298 18.52 -4.91 -27.21
N VAL A 299 19.51 -4.14 -27.66
CA VAL A 299 19.51 -2.68 -27.46
C VAL A 299 18.40 -2.09 -28.34
N LYS A 300 17.24 -1.81 -27.75
CA LYS A 300 16.19 -1.00 -28.39
C LYS A 300 16.24 0.43 -27.88
#